data_042a2f79b6b88cdd2bd0b136d912208b
#
_entry.id   042a2f79b6b88cdd2bd0b136d912208b
#
_cell.length_a   1.000
_cell.length_b   1.000
_cell.length_c   1.000
_cell.angle_alpha   90.00
_cell.angle_beta   90.00
_cell.angle_gamma   90.00
#
_symmetry.space_group_name_H-M   'P 1'
#
loop_
_entity.id
_entity.type
_entity.pdbx_description
1 polymer ?
#
loop_
_entity_poly.entity_id
_entity_poly.type
_entity_poly.pdbx_seq_one_letter_code
_entity_poly.pdbx_strand_id
1 'polypeptide(L)'
;SIAAANDRGKCYGEVNFSFISLNEFPKLPLDKETLGTVQLIDVIWFEKNSNKPVCAFEVEKSTSIYSGILRLSDLAFSFTDHQTSLFIILPNNREKEVVMQLNRPSLKNSNIQIKYILFSDLREHCDALCKFGDSHHILEKIAKTVNQNT
;
A
#
# COMPACT_ATOMS: atom_id res chain seq x y z
N SER A 1 0.20 -11.79 -3.52
CA SER A 1 0.72 -10.43 -3.71
C SER A 1 1.18 -10.19 -5.12
N ILE A 2 1.29 -8.95 -5.51
CA ILE A 2 1.94 -8.53 -6.75
C ILE A 2 2.81 -7.31 -6.46
N ALA A 3 4.04 -7.30 -6.96
CA ALA A 3 4.92 -6.16 -6.91
C ALA A 3 4.67 -5.23 -8.10
N ALA A 4 5.07 -3.95 -7.97
CA ALA A 4 5.04 -2.99 -9.07
C ALA A 4 5.74 -3.54 -10.32
N ALA A 5 5.27 -3.15 -11.49
CA ALA A 5 5.77 -3.67 -12.76
C ALA A 5 7.29 -3.52 -12.93
N ASN A 6 7.86 -2.42 -12.41
CA ASN A 6 9.29 -2.12 -12.44
C ASN A 6 10.12 -2.83 -11.35
N ASP A 7 9.49 -3.46 -10.37
CA ASP A 7 10.16 -4.08 -9.23
C ASP A 7 10.16 -5.62 -9.27
N ARG A 8 9.37 -6.22 -10.16
CA ARG A 8 9.25 -7.69 -10.27
C ARG A 8 10.57 -8.42 -10.51
N GLY A 9 11.49 -7.80 -11.23
CA GLY A 9 12.81 -8.36 -11.51
C GLY A 9 13.84 -8.18 -10.39
N LYS A 10 13.50 -7.44 -9.33
CA LYS A 10 14.41 -7.20 -8.21
C LYS A 10 14.47 -8.40 -7.27
N CYS A 11 15.59 -8.48 -6.53
CA CYS A 11 15.84 -9.52 -5.54
C CYS A 11 16.00 -8.91 -4.15
N TYR A 12 15.65 -9.66 -3.11
CA TYR A 12 16.08 -9.43 -1.74
C TYR A 12 16.80 -10.69 -1.25
N GLY A 13 18.09 -10.56 -0.96
CA GLY A 13 18.94 -11.72 -0.74
C GLY A 13 18.97 -12.63 -1.97
N GLU A 14 18.70 -13.92 -1.79
CA GLU A 14 18.63 -14.91 -2.87
C GLU A 14 17.23 -15.05 -3.49
N VAL A 15 16.23 -14.33 -2.98
CA VAL A 15 14.83 -14.45 -3.42
C VAL A 15 14.51 -13.37 -4.43
N ASN A 16 14.16 -13.77 -5.66
CA ASN A 16 13.60 -12.88 -6.66
C ASN A 16 12.12 -12.65 -6.38
N PHE A 17 11.65 -11.41 -6.49
CA PHE A 17 10.26 -11.04 -6.23
C PHE A 17 9.26 -11.75 -7.14
N SER A 18 9.67 -12.17 -8.33
CA SER A 18 8.84 -12.97 -9.22
C SER A 18 8.41 -14.31 -8.63
N PHE A 19 9.19 -14.91 -7.71
CA PHE A 19 8.84 -16.18 -7.08
C PHE A 19 7.77 -16.07 -6.00
N ILE A 20 7.64 -14.88 -5.39
CA ILE A 20 6.68 -14.61 -4.30
C ILE A 20 5.50 -13.75 -4.75
N SER A 21 5.48 -13.36 -6.01
CA SER A 21 4.44 -12.52 -6.62
C SER A 21 3.61 -13.31 -7.62
N LEU A 22 2.41 -12.82 -7.91
CA LEU A 22 1.61 -13.29 -9.03
C LEU A 22 2.36 -13.09 -10.34
N ASN A 23 2.25 -14.05 -11.28
CA ASN A 23 2.93 -13.98 -12.57
C ASN A 23 2.39 -12.82 -13.43
N GLU A 24 1.10 -12.55 -13.33
CA GLU A 24 0.43 -11.51 -14.10
C GLU A 24 -0.41 -10.63 -13.18
N PHE A 25 -0.59 -9.38 -13.60
CA PHE A 25 -1.49 -8.46 -12.91
C PHE A 25 -2.94 -8.92 -13.13
N PRO A 26 -3.75 -9.07 -12.06
CA PRO A 26 -5.13 -9.48 -12.19
C PRO A 26 -5.93 -8.52 -13.09
N LYS A 27 -6.89 -9.06 -13.83
CA LYS A 27 -7.80 -8.22 -14.63
C LYS A 27 -8.73 -7.46 -13.70
N LEU A 28 -8.53 -6.16 -13.64
CA LEU A 28 -9.38 -5.24 -12.88
C LEU A 28 -10.33 -4.51 -13.84
N PRO A 29 -11.54 -4.16 -13.40
CA PRO A 29 -12.52 -3.41 -14.20
C PRO A 29 -12.15 -1.91 -14.25
N LEU A 30 -10.94 -1.61 -14.71
CA LEU A 30 -10.38 -0.25 -14.78
C LEU A 30 -10.16 0.15 -16.24
N ASP A 31 -10.27 1.45 -16.51
CA ASP A 31 -9.79 2.02 -17.76
C ASP A 31 -8.26 1.90 -17.87
N LYS A 32 -7.75 2.08 -19.08
CA LYS A 32 -6.34 1.86 -19.39
C LYS A 32 -5.40 2.83 -18.63
N GLU A 33 -5.83 4.07 -18.41
CA GLU A 33 -5.01 5.10 -17.75
C GLU A 33 -4.93 4.82 -16.26
N THR A 34 -6.06 4.57 -15.62
CA THR A 34 -6.15 4.18 -14.20
C THR A 34 -5.39 2.88 -13.92
N LEU A 35 -5.53 1.87 -14.80
CA LEU A 35 -4.78 0.63 -14.68
C LEU A 35 -3.27 0.88 -14.75
N GLY A 36 -2.81 1.75 -15.66
CA GLY A 36 -1.41 2.13 -15.76
C GLY A 36 -0.87 2.75 -14.46
N THR A 37 -1.66 3.58 -13.80
CA THR A 37 -1.31 4.18 -12.51
C THR A 37 -1.29 3.15 -11.38
N VAL A 38 -2.33 2.33 -11.29
CA VAL A 38 -2.45 1.29 -10.24
C VAL A 38 -1.34 0.24 -10.32
N GLN A 39 -0.88 -0.11 -11.52
CA GLN A 39 0.24 -1.03 -11.73
C GLN A 39 1.59 -0.50 -11.22
N LEU A 40 1.70 0.79 -10.93
CA LEU A 40 2.88 1.42 -10.34
C LEU A 40 2.89 1.38 -8.80
N ILE A 41 1.79 0.96 -8.16
CA ILE A 41 1.76 0.76 -6.71
C ILE A 41 2.79 -0.31 -6.33
N ASP A 42 3.63 -0.02 -5.33
CA ASP A 42 4.77 -0.86 -5.00
C ASP A 42 4.39 -2.30 -4.68
N VAL A 43 3.34 -2.52 -3.88
CA VAL A 43 2.81 -3.86 -3.58
C VAL A 43 1.29 -3.81 -3.46
N ILE A 44 0.60 -4.77 -4.08
CA ILE A 44 -0.83 -5.01 -3.87
C ILE A 44 -1.05 -6.46 -3.45
N TRP A 45 -1.83 -6.66 -2.41
CA TRP A 45 -2.31 -7.99 -2.03
C TRP A 45 -3.73 -8.19 -2.52
N PHE A 46 -3.95 -9.31 -3.18
CA PHE A 46 -5.27 -9.72 -3.63
C PHE A 46 -5.80 -10.87 -2.78
N GLU A 47 -7.10 -10.91 -2.63
CA GLU A 47 -7.78 -12.04 -2.02
C GLU A 47 -7.50 -13.32 -2.82
N LYS A 48 -7.30 -14.44 -2.13
CA LYS A 48 -7.00 -15.71 -2.79
C LYS A 48 -8.16 -16.14 -3.69
N ASN A 49 -7.84 -16.50 -4.92
CA ASN A 49 -8.81 -16.94 -5.93
C ASN A 49 -9.81 -15.85 -6.39
N SER A 50 -9.48 -14.58 -6.16
CA SER A 50 -10.25 -13.45 -6.65
C SER A 50 -9.33 -12.35 -7.18
N ASN A 51 -9.89 -11.41 -7.92
CA ASN A 51 -9.18 -10.21 -8.37
C ASN A 51 -9.42 -9.01 -7.43
N LYS A 52 -9.91 -9.27 -6.21
CA LYS A 52 -10.24 -8.21 -5.25
C LYS A 52 -8.97 -7.80 -4.49
N PRO A 53 -8.55 -6.53 -4.56
CA PRO A 53 -7.44 -6.04 -3.75
C PRO A 53 -7.88 -5.93 -2.28
N VAL A 54 -7.06 -6.43 -1.36
CA VAL A 54 -7.30 -6.37 0.09
C VAL A 54 -6.36 -5.42 0.81
N CYS A 55 -5.12 -5.28 0.34
CA CYS A 55 -4.15 -4.31 0.84
C CYS A 55 -3.35 -3.72 -0.32
N ALA A 56 -2.99 -2.45 -0.21
CA ALA A 56 -2.06 -1.80 -1.12
C ALA A 56 -1.03 -0.98 -0.34
N PHE A 57 0.21 -1.01 -0.80
CA PHE A 57 1.36 -0.43 -0.11
C PHE A 57 2.20 0.43 -1.05
N GLU A 58 2.56 1.60 -0.58
CA GLU A 58 3.58 2.47 -1.17
C GLU A 58 4.74 2.62 -0.20
N VAL A 59 5.96 2.43 -0.68
CA VAL A 59 7.19 2.48 0.12
C VAL A 59 7.98 3.73 -0.24
N GLU A 60 7.80 4.79 0.53
CA GLU A 60 8.28 6.13 0.22
C GLU A 60 9.57 6.48 0.99
N LYS A 61 10.68 5.84 0.60
CA LYS A 61 11.99 6.10 1.23
C LYS A 61 12.51 7.51 0.91
N SER A 62 12.54 7.89 -0.34
CA SER A 62 13.07 9.17 -0.83
C SER A 62 12.22 9.80 -1.94
N THR A 63 11.16 9.14 -2.34
CA THR A 63 10.24 9.53 -3.41
C THR A 63 9.10 10.40 -2.87
N SER A 64 8.21 10.83 -3.74
CA SER A 64 7.11 11.74 -3.39
C SER A 64 5.98 11.01 -2.68
N ILE A 65 5.79 11.26 -1.39
CA ILE A 65 4.65 10.76 -0.61
C ILE A 65 3.33 11.15 -1.29
N TYR A 66 3.25 12.34 -1.86
CA TYR A 66 2.04 12.79 -2.56
C TYR A 66 1.69 11.89 -3.76
N SER A 67 2.68 11.47 -4.53
CA SER A 67 2.46 10.57 -5.66
C SER A 67 1.96 9.19 -5.21
N GLY A 68 2.49 8.65 -4.11
CA GLY A 68 2.01 7.42 -3.50
C GLY A 68 0.55 7.55 -3.02
N ILE A 69 0.21 8.66 -2.37
CA ILE A 69 -1.17 8.97 -1.96
C ILE A 69 -2.12 8.97 -3.17
N LEU A 70 -1.73 9.60 -4.27
CA LEU A 70 -2.57 9.66 -5.47
C LEU A 70 -2.82 8.26 -6.04
N ARG A 71 -1.79 7.43 -6.20
CA ARG A 71 -1.94 6.06 -6.71
C ARG A 71 -2.84 5.20 -5.82
N LEU A 72 -2.68 5.28 -4.50
CA LEU A 72 -3.56 4.59 -3.54
C LEU A 72 -5.01 5.10 -3.63
N SER A 73 -5.19 6.41 -3.82
CA SER A 73 -6.51 7.01 -3.99
C SER A 73 -7.18 6.57 -5.29
N ASP A 74 -6.43 6.52 -6.40
CA ASP A 74 -6.93 6.04 -7.69
C ASP A 74 -7.40 4.58 -7.60
N LEU A 75 -6.64 3.73 -6.90
CA LEU A 75 -7.08 2.35 -6.61
C LEU A 75 -8.39 2.34 -5.82
N ALA A 76 -8.48 3.11 -4.75
CA ALA A 76 -9.65 3.13 -3.87
C ALA A 76 -10.90 3.67 -4.59
N PHE A 77 -10.77 4.77 -5.32
CA PHE A 77 -11.90 5.34 -6.08
C PHE A 77 -12.38 4.45 -7.23
N SER A 78 -11.54 3.54 -7.68
CA SER A 78 -11.88 2.61 -8.76
C SER A 78 -12.85 1.50 -8.35
N PHE A 79 -13.09 1.33 -7.05
CA PHE A 79 -13.99 0.31 -6.52
C PHE A 79 -15.02 0.97 -5.60
N THR A 80 -16.29 0.92 -5.95
CA THR A 80 -17.40 1.55 -5.19
C THR A 80 -17.54 1.01 -3.77
N ASP A 81 -17.26 -0.27 -3.57
CA ASP A 81 -17.35 -0.95 -2.27
C ASP A 81 -15.97 -1.43 -1.80
N HIS A 82 -14.94 -0.60 -2.01
CA HIS A 82 -13.60 -1.02 -1.62
C HIS A 82 -13.47 -1.16 -0.10
N GLN A 83 -12.95 -2.30 0.31
CA GLN A 83 -12.49 -2.57 1.67
C GLN A 83 -10.97 -2.76 1.69
N THR A 84 -10.29 -2.17 0.71
CA THR A 84 -8.84 -2.26 0.59
C THR A 84 -8.17 -1.41 1.64
N SER A 85 -7.33 -2.00 2.47
CA SER A 85 -6.49 -1.26 3.41
C SER A 85 -5.32 -0.63 2.66
N LEU A 86 -5.14 0.67 2.85
CA LEU A 86 -4.16 1.49 2.13
C LEU A 86 -3.06 1.94 3.09
N PHE A 87 -1.80 1.64 2.75
CA PHE A 87 -0.67 1.92 3.60
C PHE A 87 0.45 2.67 2.87
N ILE A 88 1.01 3.68 3.54
CA ILE A 88 2.29 4.28 3.16
C ILE A 88 3.33 3.85 4.18
N ILE A 89 4.42 3.25 3.69
CA ILE A 89 5.53 2.78 4.52
C ILE A 89 6.72 3.70 4.29
N LEU A 90 7.26 4.30 5.35
CA LEU A 90 8.28 5.32 5.22
C LEU A 90 9.25 5.35 6.42
N PRO A 91 10.46 5.94 6.25
CA PRO A 91 11.39 6.10 7.35
C PRO A 91 10.88 7.13 8.38
N ASN A 92 11.30 6.95 9.63
CA ASN A 92 10.83 7.72 10.77
C ASN A 92 11.04 9.24 10.63
N ASN A 93 12.12 9.66 9.98
CA ASN A 93 12.40 11.09 9.75
C ASN A 93 11.43 11.79 8.80
N ARG A 94 10.60 11.04 8.08
CA ARG A 94 9.56 11.58 7.18
C ARG A 94 8.15 11.55 7.78
N GLU A 95 7.98 11.17 9.05
CA GLU A 95 6.67 11.09 9.69
C GLU A 95 5.91 12.41 9.64
N LYS A 96 6.57 13.54 9.91
CA LYS A 96 5.93 14.87 9.82
C LYS A 96 5.42 15.18 8.42
N GLU A 97 6.14 14.76 7.39
CA GLU A 97 5.76 14.98 5.99
C GLU A 97 4.49 14.20 5.63
N VAL A 98 4.41 12.91 5.97
CA VAL A 98 3.22 12.10 5.68
C VAL A 98 1.99 12.61 6.44
N VAL A 99 2.15 12.98 7.70
CA VAL A 99 1.06 13.56 8.50
C VAL A 99 0.53 14.85 7.87
N MET A 100 1.42 15.72 7.40
CA MET A 100 1.03 16.95 6.71
C MET A 100 0.27 16.66 5.39
N GLN A 101 0.72 15.68 4.61
CA GLN A 101 0.07 15.31 3.36
C GLN A 101 -1.31 14.68 3.60
N LEU A 102 -1.43 13.76 4.56
CA LEU A 102 -2.69 13.10 4.89
C LEU A 102 -3.71 14.03 5.54
N ASN A 103 -3.27 15.14 6.14
CA ASN A 103 -4.15 16.18 6.70
C ASN A 103 -4.73 17.15 5.66
N ARG A 104 -4.39 17.00 4.38
CA ARG A 104 -4.94 17.88 3.34
C ARG A 104 -6.46 17.78 3.27
N PRO A 105 -7.17 18.90 3.05
CA PRO A 105 -8.64 18.92 2.99
C PRO A 105 -9.22 17.92 1.97
N SER A 106 -8.55 17.73 0.85
CA SER A 106 -8.96 16.78 -0.21
C SER A 106 -9.02 15.32 0.29
N LEU A 107 -8.13 14.94 1.21
CA LEU A 107 -8.11 13.61 1.81
C LEU A 107 -9.03 13.52 3.02
N LYS A 108 -9.02 14.53 3.89
CA LYS A 108 -9.91 14.57 5.06
C LYS A 108 -11.39 14.51 4.70
N ASN A 109 -11.79 15.11 3.61
CA ASN A 109 -13.18 15.15 3.14
C ASN A 109 -13.51 13.98 2.20
N SER A 110 -12.57 13.09 1.92
CA SER A 110 -12.80 11.87 1.16
C SER A 110 -13.19 10.71 2.09
N ASN A 111 -13.87 9.71 1.53
CA ASN A 111 -14.15 8.46 2.25
C ASN A 111 -12.95 7.50 2.24
N ILE A 112 -11.78 7.97 1.80
CA ILE A 112 -10.56 7.16 1.71
C ILE A 112 -9.75 7.35 2.98
N GLN A 113 -9.45 6.25 3.66
CA GLN A 113 -8.55 6.23 4.80
C GLN A 113 -7.21 5.62 4.39
N ILE A 114 -6.17 6.45 4.33
CA ILE A 114 -4.79 6.00 4.15
C ILE A 114 -4.10 6.04 5.50
N LYS A 115 -3.49 4.92 5.88
CA LYS A 115 -2.69 4.76 7.10
C LYS A 115 -1.22 4.81 6.75
N TYR A 116 -0.35 5.03 7.73
CA TYR A 116 1.08 4.95 7.50
C TYR A 116 1.76 4.07 8.54
N ILE A 117 2.87 3.46 8.15
CA ILE A 117 3.69 2.58 8.99
C ILE A 117 5.14 3.07 8.89
N LEU A 118 5.78 3.25 10.02
CA LEU A 118 7.19 3.63 10.05
C LEU A 118 8.08 2.40 9.87
N PHE A 119 9.25 2.59 9.28
CA PHE A 119 10.23 1.50 9.12
C PHE A 119 10.62 0.85 10.45
N SER A 120 10.68 1.63 11.55
CA SER A 120 10.93 1.07 12.88
C SER A 120 9.85 0.10 13.32
N ASP A 121 8.58 0.50 13.17
CA ASP A 121 7.43 -0.29 13.60
C ASP A 121 7.33 -1.60 12.76
N LEU A 122 7.56 -1.49 11.44
CA LEU A 122 7.59 -2.64 10.56
C LEU A 122 8.71 -3.62 10.93
N ARG A 123 9.90 -3.09 11.24
CA ARG A 123 11.07 -3.90 11.63
C ARG A 123 10.86 -4.61 12.95
N GLU A 124 10.31 -3.93 13.95
CA GLU A 124 10.01 -4.49 15.26
C GLU A 124 9.05 -5.68 15.18
N HIS A 125 8.10 -5.64 14.23
CA HIS A 125 7.09 -6.68 14.05
C HIS A 125 7.39 -7.64 12.89
N CYS A 126 8.58 -7.56 12.29
CA CYS A 126 8.95 -8.36 11.11
C CYS A 126 8.80 -9.87 11.36
N ASP A 127 9.26 -10.36 12.50
CA ASP A 127 9.17 -11.78 12.85
C ASP A 127 7.73 -12.27 12.96
N ALA A 128 6.84 -11.44 13.54
CA ALA A 128 5.43 -11.75 13.64
C ALA A 128 4.75 -11.76 12.28
N LEU A 129 5.06 -10.79 11.42
CA LEU A 129 4.55 -10.70 10.06
C LEU A 129 4.97 -11.91 9.20
N CYS A 130 6.18 -12.44 9.42
CA CYS A 130 6.68 -13.59 8.67
C CYS A 130 6.15 -14.94 9.17
N LYS A 131 5.88 -15.05 10.49
CA LYS A 131 5.49 -16.32 11.13
C LYS A 131 3.99 -16.60 11.13
N PHE A 132 3.19 -15.54 11.24
CA PHE A 132 1.73 -15.68 11.34
C PHE A 132 1.10 -15.33 9.99
N GLY A 133 0.35 -16.27 9.42
CA GLY A 133 -0.30 -16.12 8.11
C GLY A 133 -1.37 -15.02 8.01
N ASP A 134 -1.68 -14.35 9.13
CA ASP A 134 -2.58 -13.18 9.19
C ASP A 134 -1.80 -11.87 9.33
N SER A 135 -0.96 -11.60 8.36
CA SER A 135 -0.15 -10.39 8.29
C SER A 135 -1.01 -9.12 8.22
N HIS A 136 -2.21 -9.18 7.65
CA HIS A 136 -3.12 -8.04 7.54
C HIS A 136 -3.51 -7.49 8.91
N HIS A 137 -3.89 -8.36 9.84
CA HIS A 137 -4.28 -7.95 11.19
C HIS A 137 -3.14 -7.29 11.98
N ILE A 138 -1.91 -7.78 11.80
CA ILE A 138 -0.72 -7.19 12.42
C ILE A 138 -0.44 -5.81 11.82
N LEU A 139 -0.51 -5.67 10.49
CA LEU A 139 -0.33 -4.39 9.82
C LEU A 139 -1.34 -3.34 10.30
N GLU A 140 -2.59 -3.73 10.45
CA GLU A 140 -3.64 -2.86 10.99
C GLU A 140 -3.35 -2.37 12.42
N LYS A 141 -2.72 -3.20 13.26
CA LYS A 141 -2.35 -2.83 14.64
C LYS A 141 -1.19 -1.85 14.72
N ILE A 142 -0.20 -1.99 13.85
CA ILE A 142 1.01 -1.13 13.86
C ILE A 142 0.84 0.14 13.01
N ALA A 143 -0.17 0.17 12.14
CA ALA A 143 -0.44 1.32 11.29
C ALA A 143 -1.01 2.49 12.11
N LYS A 144 -0.52 3.67 11.79
CA LYS A 144 -0.95 4.93 12.39
C LYS A 144 -1.96 5.61 11.47
N THR A 145 -2.96 6.24 12.09
CA THR A 145 -3.92 7.11 11.41
C THR A 145 -3.63 8.55 11.79
N VAL A 146 -3.83 9.45 10.84
CA VAL A 146 -3.92 10.86 11.18
C VAL A 146 -5.33 11.09 11.70
N ASN A 147 -5.47 11.46 12.99
CA ASN A 147 -6.76 11.71 13.61
C ASN A 147 -7.54 12.73 12.77
N GLN A 148 -8.66 12.31 12.23
CA GLN A 148 -9.69 13.21 11.74
C GLN A 148 -10.33 13.87 12.96
N ASN A 149 -9.62 14.81 13.58
CA ASN A 149 -10.27 15.64 14.58
C ASN A 149 -11.32 16.48 13.86
N THR A 150 -12.55 16.18 14.22
CA THR A 150 -13.77 16.94 13.97
C THR A 150 -13.57 18.45 14.09
#